data_ddd8fbe9a169a1867828872161e7eaad
#
_entry.id   ddd8fbe9a169a1867828872161e7eaad
#
_cell.length_a   1.000
_cell.length_b   1.000
_cell.length_c   1.000
_cell.angle_alpha   90.00
_cell.angle_beta   90.00
_cell.angle_gamma   90.00
#
_symmetry.space_group_name_H-M   'P 1'
#
loop_
_entity.id
_entity.type
_entity.pdbx_description
1 polymer ?
#
loop_
_entity_poly.entity_id
_entity_poly.type
_entity_poly.pdbx_seq_one_letter_code
_entity_poly.pdbx_strand_id
1 'polypeptide(L)'
;MRKRNILILLLSMIGMYAFAYPNMIVEHYTAERGLPNNIVNCTLKGQDGFIWFGTWYGLCSFDGSKFRSYDNHDGFYSTDIPPRKIQRIVEDKNGFLWIKTIDRKLYLFDKRHESFHAVYDDVKEYSENIQIIKIQTTEDGDVLLLTKDKSLLRAYTDKEGKITMKQLHDSRPNVNVYDMRLKHNIFCETAEFINWIGMDYQILSLRKGEALKDKPADFIQKKVSANPDQFTCASYNSKFLWLGDKKGHIYSIDPQNGVVNRYEIPEIKQPVSNLLVTESGLMYITTNEGAYEYNIGYKQLTKLPFTIPEKDNGIIFYDKYDKVWFQEGNQALTYYDPLNRSHHRFTFPNQNAIGNFEMQDAGEQGMFFMTPGGEILLFDREKLEMTRINQLKPFSDDLPNQLFFHLLLDKDGILWLASTSSGVYRLNFPKKQFQLLTEVSPSPVVPERSTSWNQGIRALFQAQNGDIWVGTRWQALYRLDRNGQVKQIFSDKNYLLGAVYHIMEDKDGNLWFSTKGNGLVKAEPDMNSPHGLRFTRYINDPKNPNSISNNDVYFTYQDSQGRIWVGLLGGGLNLISEENGAITFIHKYNGLKQYPAYGLYMEVRT
;
A
#
# COMPACT_ATOMS: atom_id res chain seq x y z
N MET A 1 -7.11 -36.91 -39.97
CA MET A 1 -7.65 -36.77 -38.61
C MET A 1 -6.59 -36.71 -37.49
N ARG A 2 -5.45 -37.38 -37.54
CA ARG A 2 -4.44 -37.36 -36.47
C ARG A 2 -3.71 -36.01 -36.27
N LYS A 3 -3.46 -35.20 -37.27
CA LYS A 3 -2.75 -33.91 -37.15
C LYS A 3 -3.61 -32.78 -36.55
N ARG A 4 -4.93 -32.84 -36.63
CA ARG A 4 -5.86 -31.82 -36.10
C ARG A 4 -6.07 -31.99 -34.59
N ASN A 5 -5.98 -33.21 -34.08
CA ASN A 5 -6.11 -33.49 -32.65
C ASN A 5 -4.84 -33.15 -31.85
N ILE A 6 -3.66 -33.21 -32.51
CA ILE A 6 -2.39 -32.78 -31.85
C ILE A 6 -2.34 -31.26 -31.73
N LEU A 7 -2.88 -30.49 -32.67
CA LEU A 7 -2.96 -29.05 -32.62
C LEU A 7 -3.94 -28.55 -31.53
N ILE A 8 -5.05 -29.28 -31.33
CA ILE A 8 -6.01 -28.98 -30.25
C ILE A 8 -5.42 -29.31 -28.86
N LEU A 9 -4.62 -30.38 -28.75
CA LEU A 9 -3.92 -30.71 -27.49
C LEU A 9 -2.78 -29.71 -27.19
N LEU A 10 -2.07 -29.20 -28.19
CA LEU A 10 -1.07 -28.14 -28.01
C LEU A 10 -1.71 -26.79 -27.68
N LEU A 11 -2.86 -26.45 -28.21
CA LEU A 11 -3.63 -25.25 -27.85
C LEU A 11 -4.28 -25.35 -26.47
N SER A 12 -4.62 -26.55 -25.99
CA SER A 12 -5.13 -26.75 -24.63
C SER A 12 -4.02 -26.76 -23.57
N MET A 13 -2.75 -27.00 -23.92
CA MET A 13 -1.60 -26.88 -23.02
C MET A 13 -1.06 -25.46 -22.87
N ILE A 14 -1.41 -24.53 -23.79
CA ILE A 14 -1.04 -23.10 -23.67
C ILE A 14 -1.99 -22.34 -22.73
N GLY A 15 -3.11 -22.94 -22.34
CA GLY A 15 -4.14 -22.32 -21.48
C GLY A 15 -3.98 -22.50 -19.97
N MET A 16 -2.90 -23.06 -19.47
CA MET A 16 -2.64 -23.18 -18.01
C MET A 16 -1.41 -22.40 -17.59
N TYR A 17 -1.31 -21.14 -17.97
CA TYR A 17 -0.56 -20.22 -17.13
C TYR A 17 -1.46 -19.94 -15.92
N ALA A 18 -1.17 -20.61 -14.82
CA ALA A 18 -1.69 -20.25 -13.52
C ALA A 18 -1.30 -18.78 -13.29
N PHE A 19 -2.29 -17.90 -13.28
CA PHE A 19 -2.12 -16.52 -12.88
C PHE A 19 -1.54 -16.52 -11.45
N ALA A 20 -0.24 -16.35 -11.34
CA ALA A 20 0.40 -16.12 -10.06
C ALA A 20 0.12 -14.67 -9.67
N TYR A 21 -1.08 -14.43 -9.12
CA TYR A 21 -1.28 -13.22 -8.32
C TYR A 21 -0.27 -13.23 -7.18
N PRO A 22 0.24 -12.06 -6.76
CA PRO A 22 1.12 -11.99 -5.62
C PRO A 22 0.48 -12.75 -4.46
N ASN A 23 1.27 -13.49 -3.70
CA ASN A 23 0.82 -14.28 -2.55
C ASN A 23 0.03 -13.38 -1.62
N MET A 24 -1.28 -13.37 -1.75
CA MET A 24 -2.19 -12.60 -0.93
C MET A 24 -2.51 -13.42 0.32
N ILE A 25 -2.23 -12.84 1.48
CA ILE A 25 -2.62 -13.42 2.77
C ILE A 25 -3.91 -12.74 3.20
N VAL A 26 -4.93 -13.53 3.44
CA VAL A 26 -6.25 -13.06 3.89
C VAL A 26 -6.49 -13.52 5.31
N GLU A 27 -6.80 -12.56 6.17
CA GLU A 27 -7.25 -12.83 7.53
C GLU A 27 -8.68 -12.31 7.68
N HIS A 28 -9.54 -13.12 8.28
CA HIS A 28 -10.94 -12.80 8.49
C HIS A 28 -11.23 -12.67 9.98
N TYR A 29 -11.78 -11.55 10.39
CA TYR A 29 -12.10 -11.22 11.76
C TYR A 29 -13.62 -11.03 11.94
N THR A 30 -14.18 -11.75 12.90
CA THR A 30 -15.61 -11.75 13.23
C THR A 30 -15.85 -11.41 14.70
N ALA A 31 -17.10 -11.28 15.10
CA ALA A 31 -17.47 -11.11 16.51
C ALA A 31 -16.94 -12.24 17.40
N GLU A 32 -16.85 -13.48 16.89
CA GLU A 32 -16.27 -14.61 17.62
C GLU A 32 -14.75 -14.46 17.84
N ARG A 33 -14.11 -13.59 17.07
CA ARG A 33 -12.67 -13.30 17.16
C ARG A 33 -12.36 -11.92 17.75
N GLY A 34 -13.34 -11.33 18.43
CA GLY A 34 -13.14 -10.12 19.24
C GLY A 34 -13.69 -8.82 18.68
N LEU A 35 -14.30 -8.80 17.48
CA LEU A 35 -15.05 -7.63 17.03
C LEU A 35 -16.33 -7.46 17.89
N PRO A 36 -16.77 -6.22 18.20
CA PRO A 36 -18.03 -6.00 18.90
C PRO A 36 -19.25 -6.47 18.10
N ASN A 37 -19.15 -6.40 16.77
CA ASN A 37 -20.21 -6.79 15.86
C ASN A 37 -19.67 -7.03 14.44
N ASN A 38 -20.31 -7.94 13.69
CA ASN A 38 -19.94 -8.24 12.31
C ASN A 38 -20.35 -7.15 11.29
N ILE A 39 -21.21 -6.20 11.68
CA ILE A 39 -21.56 -5.04 10.84
C ILE A 39 -20.56 -3.93 11.15
N VAL A 40 -19.62 -3.70 10.24
CA VAL A 40 -18.58 -2.67 10.36
C VAL A 40 -18.82 -1.61 9.29
N ASN A 41 -19.12 -0.39 9.74
CA ASN A 41 -19.50 0.69 8.84
C ASN A 41 -18.33 1.56 8.38
N CYS A 42 -17.28 1.66 9.19
CA CYS A 42 -16.09 2.45 8.85
C CYS A 42 -14.84 1.92 9.53
N THR A 43 -13.71 2.22 8.92
CA THR A 43 -12.36 1.91 9.41
C THR A 43 -11.50 3.16 9.35
N LEU A 44 -10.57 3.30 10.29
CA LEU A 44 -9.60 4.40 10.36
C LEU A 44 -8.26 3.88 10.83
N LYS A 45 -7.17 4.24 10.17
CA LYS A 45 -5.81 4.08 10.71
C LYS A 45 -5.52 5.29 11.60
N GLY A 46 -5.40 5.08 12.90
CA GLY A 46 -5.09 6.13 13.85
C GLY A 46 -3.62 6.57 13.77
N GLN A 47 -3.33 7.78 14.26
CA GLN A 47 -1.95 8.30 14.40
C GLN A 47 -1.14 7.45 15.40
N ASP A 48 -1.81 6.77 16.33
CA ASP A 48 -1.26 5.80 17.27
C ASP A 48 -0.82 4.48 16.60
N GLY A 49 -1.12 4.31 15.32
CA GLY A 49 -0.83 3.10 14.57
C GLY A 49 -1.89 2.00 14.68
N PHE A 50 -2.91 2.16 15.54
CA PHE A 50 -4.02 1.21 15.64
C PHE A 50 -4.99 1.37 14.49
N ILE A 51 -5.72 0.28 14.19
CA ILE A 51 -6.87 0.36 13.30
C ILE A 51 -8.13 0.48 14.16
N TRP A 52 -8.91 1.49 13.89
CA TRP A 52 -10.15 1.78 14.57
C TRP A 52 -11.33 1.39 13.72
N PHE A 53 -12.30 0.71 14.32
CA PHE A 53 -13.52 0.25 13.65
C PHE A 53 -14.76 0.85 14.28
N GLY A 54 -15.59 1.44 13.45
CA GLY A 54 -16.94 1.84 13.83
C GLY A 54 -17.94 0.77 13.46
N THR A 55 -18.52 0.14 14.47
CA THR A 55 -19.47 -0.97 14.29
C THR A 55 -20.89 -0.59 14.67
N TRP A 56 -21.82 -1.50 14.39
CA TRP A 56 -23.21 -1.35 14.83
C TRP A 56 -23.36 -1.32 16.36
N TYR A 57 -22.47 -1.99 17.10
CA TYR A 57 -22.49 -2.05 18.56
C TYR A 57 -21.48 -1.16 19.27
N GLY A 58 -20.63 -0.43 18.55
CA GLY A 58 -19.71 0.50 19.19
C GLY A 58 -18.37 0.64 18.51
N LEU A 59 -17.45 1.25 19.25
CA LEU A 59 -16.05 1.49 18.85
C LEU A 59 -15.18 0.31 19.23
N CYS A 60 -14.25 -0.03 18.34
CA CYS A 60 -13.26 -1.06 18.57
C CYS A 60 -11.91 -0.64 17.99
N SER A 61 -10.80 -0.98 18.64
CA SER A 61 -9.46 -0.86 18.09
C SER A 61 -8.82 -2.22 17.87
N PHE A 62 -7.83 -2.28 16.97
CA PHE A 62 -7.00 -3.44 16.70
C PHE A 62 -5.53 -3.03 16.74
N ASP A 63 -4.73 -3.69 17.58
CA ASP A 63 -3.31 -3.38 17.81
C ASP A 63 -2.34 -4.15 16.87
N GLY A 64 -2.88 -4.94 15.94
CA GLY A 64 -2.13 -5.87 15.08
C GLY A 64 -2.27 -7.33 15.52
N SER A 65 -2.73 -7.60 16.74
CA SER A 65 -2.92 -8.94 17.30
C SER A 65 -4.27 -9.16 17.96
N LYS A 66 -4.80 -8.14 18.66
CA LYS A 66 -6.03 -8.23 19.45
C LYS A 66 -6.97 -7.08 19.18
N PHE A 67 -8.25 -7.39 19.29
CA PHE A 67 -9.32 -6.39 19.32
C PHE A 67 -9.58 -5.94 20.75
N ARG A 68 -9.86 -4.65 20.89
CA ARG A 68 -10.33 -4.06 22.14
C ARG A 68 -11.61 -3.28 21.86
N SER A 69 -12.70 -3.71 22.49
CA SER A 69 -14.00 -3.02 22.42
C SER A 69 -14.10 -1.97 23.53
N TYR A 70 -14.73 -0.85 23.19
CA TYR A 70 -14.98 0.26 24.11
C TYR A 70 -16.49 0.36 24.37
N ASP A 71 -17.01 -0.67 25.03
CA ASP A 71 -18.39 -0.73 25.52
C ASP A 71 -18.38 -0.75 27.05
N ASN A 72 -19.38 -0.16 27.67
CA ASN A 72 -19.47 -0.02 29.14
C ASN A 72 -19.69 -1.34 29.90
N HIS A 73 -19.24 -2.48 29.42
CA HIS A 73 -19.45 -3.75 30.15
C HIS A 73 -18.63 -3.88 31.44
N ASP A 74 -17.56 -3.11 31.61
CA ASP A 74 -16.64 -3.27 32.74
C ASP A 74 -16.84 -2.26 33.89
N GLY A 75 -17.91 -1.48 33.90
CA GLY A 75 -18.31 -0.67 35.07
C GLY A 75 -17.37 0.46 35.47
N PHE A 76 -16.39 0.85 34.66
CA PHE A 76 -15.47 1.95 34.93
C PHE A 76 -15.87 3.24 34.16
N TYR A 77 -16.56 4.11 34.86
CA TYR A 77 -16.56 5.57 34.78
C TYR A 77 -16.62 6.26 33.39
N SER A 78 -17.76 6.20 32.77
CA SER A 78 -18.23 7.32 31.94
C SER A 78 -19.71 7.55 32.25
N THR A 79 -20.07 8.77 32.53
CA THR A 79 -21.48 9.19 32.69
C THR A 79 -22.24 9.08 31.36
N ASP A 80 -21.52 8.93 30.24
CA ASP A 80 -22.07 8.92 28.91
C ASP A 80 -22.19 7.50 28.34
N ILE A 81 -23.33 7.20 27.77
CA ILE A 81 -23.59 5.92 27.09
C ILE A 81 -22.71 5.85 25.82
N PRO A 82 -21.89 4.80 25.65
CA PRO A 82 -21.07 4.65 24.46
C PRO A 82 -21.91 4.71 23.17
N PRO A 83 -21.42 5.40 22.12
CA PRO A 83 -22.15 5.51 20.89
C PRO A 83 -22.30 4.17 20.21
N ARG A 84 -23.51 3.85 19.77
CA ARG A 84 -23.83 2.71 18.92
C ARG A 84 -24.10 3.15 17.49
N LYS A 85 -24.11 2.21 16.56
CA LYS A 85 -24.37 2.46 15.14
C LYS A 85 -23.46 3.55 14.58
N ILE A 86 -22.16 3.37 14.83
CA ILE A 86 -21.14 4.31 14.37
C ILE A 86 -21.12 4.29 12.84
N GLN A 87 -21.20 5.47 12.23
CA GLN A 87 -21.20 5.63 10.77
C GLN A 87 -19.85 6.09 10.24
N ARG A 88 -19.18 6.98 10.96
CA ARG A 88 -17.89 7.54 10.55
C ARG A 88 -17.04 7.88 11.75
N ILE A 89 -15.74 7.66 11.62
CA ILE A 89 -14.71 8.06 12.59
C ILE A 89 -13.70 8.91 11.84
N VAL A 90 -13.29 10.02 12.45
CA VAL A 90 -12.15 10.83 12.01
C VAL A 90 -11.30 11.18 13.22
N GLU A 91 -10.02 11.39 13.03
CA GLU A 91 -9.07 11.74 14.09
C GLU A 91 -8.60 13.19 13.91
N ASP A 92 -8.60 13.97 14.98
CA ASP A 92 -8.08 15.33 14.95
C ASP A 92 -6.56 15.37 15.21
N LYS A 93 -5.97 16.56 15.12
CA LYS A 93 -4.52 16.78 15.30
C LYS A 93 -3.99 16.43 16.70
N ASN A 94 -4.86 16.40 17.71
CA ASN A 94 -4.51 16.08 19.09
C ASN A 94 -4.74 14.59 19.42
N GLY A 95 -5.19 13.80 18.42
CA GLY A 95 -5.38 12.36 18.54
C GLY A 95 -6.74 11.94 19.10
N PHE A 96 -7.68 12.86 19.25
CA PHE A 96 -9.05 12.52 19.64
C PHE A 96 -9.85 11.98 18.45
N LEU A 97 -10.70 10.99 18.71
CA LEU A 97 -11.58 10.45 17.68
C LEU A 97 -12.93 11.14 17.73
N TRP A 98 -13.32 11.73 16.64
CA TRP A 98 -14.64 12.29 16.40
C TRP A 98 -15.51 11.24 15.75
N ILE A 99 -16.61 10.88 16.41
CA ILE A 99 -17.46 9.75 16.06
C ILE A 99 -18.85 10.25 15.68
N LYS A 100 -19.22 10.01 14.44
CA LYS A 100 -20.56 10.29 13.94
C LYS A 100 -21.37 9.00 13.88
N THR A 101 -22.58 9.02 14.44
CA THR A 101 -23.52 7.90 14.44
C THR A 101 -24.54 7.99 13.29
N ILE A 102 -25.25 6.90 13.02
CA ILE A 102 -26.29 6.85 11.97
C ILE A 102 -27.46 7.79 12.30
N ASP A 103 -27.81 7.95 13.59
CA ASP A 103 -28.82 8.91 14.07
C ASP A 103 -28.29 10.36 14.09
N ARG A 104 -27.10 10.60 13.48
CA ARG A 104 -26.47 11.90 13.25
C ARG A 104 -25.98 12.62 14.50
N LYS A 105 -25.78 11.90 15.59
CA LYS A 105 -25.14 12.41 16.79
C LYS A 105 -23.61 12.43 16.63
N LEU A 106 -22.96 13.26 17.43
CA LEU A 106 -21.51 13.45 17.44
C LEU A 106 -20.96 13.21 18.83
N TYR A 107 -19.94 12.37 18.91
CA TYR A 107 -19.19 12.06 20.12
C TYR A 107 -17.72 12.30 19.91
N LEU A 108 -17.02 12.64 20.99
CA LEU A 108 -15.57 12.67 21.07
C LEU A 108 -15.10 11.48 21.92
N PHE A 109 -14.08 10.78 21.47
CA PHE A 109 -13.44 9.73 22.26
C PHE A 109 -11.99 10.11 22.57
N ASP A 110 -11.67 10.18 23.87
CA ASP A 110 -10.32 10.36 24.36
C ASP A 110 -9.63 8.99 24.46
N LYS A 111 -8.66 8.73 23.62
CA LYS A 111 -7.90 7.47 23.58
C LYS A 111 -7.03 7.25 24.84
N ARG A 112 -6.64 8.33 25.54
CA ARG A 112 -5.79 8.25 26.74
C ARG A 112 -6.57 7.82 27.97
N HIS A 113 -7.80 8.34 28.10
CA HIS A 113 -8.68 8.05 29.23
C HIS A 113 -9.75 7.01 28.89
N GLU A 114 -9.82 6.60 27.60
CA GLU A 114 -10.80 5.64 27.08
C GLU A 114 -12.25 6.04 27.39
N SER A 115 -12.52 7.33 27.29
CA SER A 115 -13.81 7.93 27.66
C SER A 115 -14.50 8.58 26.47
N PHE A 116 -15.83 8.45 26.45
CA PHE A 116 -16.67 9.11 25.47
C PHE A 116 -17.27 10.38 26.07
N HIS A 117 -17.39 11.42 25.26
CA HIS A 117 -18.07 12.66 25.58
C HIS A 117 -19.06 12.98 24.47
N ALA A 118 -20.31 13.29 24.81
CA ALA A 118 -21.25 13.82 23.85
C ALA A 118 -20.86 15.28 23.55
N VAL A 119 -20.54 15.58 22.30
CA VAL A 119 -19.99 16.88 21.90
C VAL A 119 -20.93 18.04 22.24
N TYR A 120 -22.25 17.79 22.29
CA TYR A 120 -23.26 18.82 22.61
C TYR A 120 -23.28 19.24 24.07
N ASP A 121 -22.77 18.42 24.98
CA ASP A 121 -22.70 18.74 26.41
C ASP A 121 -21.63 19.79 26.69
N ASP A 122 -20.55 19.78 25.91
CA ASP A 122 -19.43 20.71 26.04
C ASP A 122 -19.66 22.04 25.33
N VAL A 123 -20.50 22.05 24.28
CA VAL A 123 -20.73 23.22 23.43
C VAL A 123 -22.20 23.62 23.47
N LYS A 124 -22.61 24.28 24.56
CA LYS A 124 -24.00 24.65 24.84
C LYS A 124 -24.69 25.57 23.80
N GLU A 125 -23.89 26.24 22.98
CA GLU A 125 -24.41 27.08 21.87
C GLU A 125 -25.03 26.26 20.74
N TYR A 126 -24.67 24.98 20.66
CA TYR A 126 -25.18 24.05 19.66
C TYR A 126 -26.10 23.04 20.34
N SER A 127 -27.39 23.21 20.17
CA SER A 127 -28.41 22.33 20.80
C SER A 127 -28.29 20.89 20.29
N GLU A 128 -28.77 19.91 21.08
CA GLU A 128 -28.88 18.49 20.70
C GLU A 128 -29.61 18.24 19.34
N ASN A 129 -30.30 19.24 18.83
CA ASN A 129 -31.04 19.18 17.57
C ASN A 129 -30.16 19.34 16.31
N ILE A 130 -28.91 19.71 16.47
CA ILE A 130 -27.98 19.79 15.33
C ILE A 130 -27.65 18.38 14.82
N GLN A 131 -28.11 18.10 13.62
CA GLN A 131 -27.86 16.82 12.96
C GLN A 131 -26.69 16.92 12.01
N ILE A 132 -25.62 16.17 12.28
CA ILE A 132 -24.41 16.14 11.44
C ILE A 132 -24.64 15.21 10.24
N ILE A 133 -24.53 15.74 9.04
CA ILE A 133 -24.60 14.97 7.78
C ILE A 133 -23.25 14.41 7.41
N LYS A 134 -22.20 15.24 7.42
CA LYS A 134 -20.85 14.88 7.01
C LYS A 134 -19.82 15.36 8.03
N ILE A 135 -18.78 14.55 8.23
CA ILE A 135 -17.63 14.86 9.05
C ILE A 135 -16.38 14.55 8.24
N GLN A 136 -15.40 15.44 8.29
CA GLN A 136 -14.11 15.30 7.58
C GLN A 136 -13.02 16.07 8.32
N THR A 137 -11.80 15.55 8.33
CA THR A 137 -10.62 16.29 8.82
C THR A 137 -9.99 17.11 7.71
N THR A 138 -9.40 18.25 8.10
CA THR A 138 -8.52 19.02 7.25
C THR A 138 -7.09 18.47 7.32
N GLU A 139 -6.21 18.90 6.40
CA GLU A 139 -4.78 18.55 6.47
C GLU A 139 -4.13 19.06 7.77
N ASP A 140 -4.58 20.20 8.30
CA ASP A 140 -4.13 20.74 9.59
C ASP A 140 -4.69 19.96 10.80
N GLY A 141 -5.53 18.95 10.55
CA GLY A 141 -6.13 18.09 11.56
C GLY A 141 -7.28 18.71 12.35
N ASP A 142 -7.86 19.81 11.88
CA ASP A 142 -9.14 20.29 12.41
C ASP A 142 -10.30 19.50 11.78
N VAL A 143 -11.47 19.57 12.38
CA VAL A 143 -12.65 18.81 11.94
C VAL A 143 -13.70 19.74 11.35
N LEU A 144 -14.10 19.46 10.13
CA LEU A 144 -15.22 20.14 9.45
C LEU A 144 -16.50 19.32 9.58
N LEU A 145 -17.55 19.96 10.00
CA LEU A 145 -18.87 19.38 10.20
C LEU A 145 -19.89 20.07 9.30
N LEU A 146 -20.58 19.28 8.48
CA LEU A 146 -21.73 19.75 7.72
C LEU A 146 -23.01 19.30 8.42
N THR A 147 -23.89 20.23 8.72
CA THR A 147 -25.14 19.99 9.42
C THR A 147 -26.31 19.79 8.44
N LYS A 148 -27.43 19.30 8.93
CA LYS A 148 -28.65 19.09 8.13
C LYS A 148 -29.26 20.39 7.61
N ASP A 149 -29.14 21.47 8.38
CA ASP A 149 -29.55 22.83 7.98
C ASP A 149 -28.50 23.51 7.06
N LYS A 150 -27.47 22.74 6.61
CA LYS A 150 -26.40 23.16 5.71
C LYS A 150 -25.42 24.17 6.30
N SER A 151 -25.40 24.34 7.60
CA SER A 151 -24.36 25.09 8.27
C SER A 151 -23.04 24.34 8.21
N LEU A 152 -21.96 25.06 7.99
CA LEU A 152 -20.59 24.55 8.05
C LEU A 152 -19.97 24.98 9.37
N LEU A 153 -19.54 24.01 10.16
CA LEU A 153 -18.86 24.22 11.43
C LEU A 153 -17.42 23.73 11.34
N ARG A 154 -16.51 24.46 11.99
CA ARG A 154 -15.15 23.99 12.26
C ARG A 154 -15.05 23.65 13.74
N ALA A 155 -14.56 22.47 14.03
CA ALA A 155 -14.36 21.97 15.37
C ALA A 155 -12.90 21.55 15.57
N TYR A 156 -12.39 21.76 16.77
CA TYR A 156 -11.07 21.30 17.17
C TYR A 156 -11.02 21.11 18.69
N THR A 157 -10.10 20.27 19.15
CA THR A 157 -9.82 20.10 20.57
C THR A 157 -8.54 20.83 20.96
N ASP A 158 -8.37 21.16 22.23
CA ASP A 158 -7.06 21.40 22.82
C ASP A 158 -6.41 20.07 23.27
N LYS A 159 -5.24 20.14 23.90
CA LYS A 159 -4.53 18.93 24.36
C LYS A 159 -5.24 18.21 25.51
N GLU A 160 -6.06 18.89 26.24
CA GLU A 160 -6.88 18.40 27.35
C GLU A 160 -8.22 17.84 26.90
N GLY A 161 -8.56 17.98 25.60
CA GLY A 161 -9.80 17.49 25.03
C GLY A 161 -10.96 18.48 25.08
N LYS A 162 -10.73 19.73 25.50
CA LYS A 162 -11.76 20.76 25.49
C LYS A 162 -12.13 21.12 24.06
N ILE A 163 -13.41 21.00 23.75
CA ILE A 163 -13.95 21.22 22.40
C ILE A 163 -14.19 22.71 22.18
N THR A 164 -13.79 23.19 21.02
CA THR A 164 -14.17 24.49 20.48
C THR A 164 -14.83 24.27 19.12
N MET A 165 -16.04 24.81 18.95
CA MET A 165 -16.74 24.83 17.67
C MET A 165 -17.00 26.26 17.24
N LYS A 166 -16.83 26.52 15.94
CA LYS A 166 -17.13 27.83 15.33
C LYS A 166 -17.91 27.62 14.04
N GLN A 167 -19.00 28.38 13.93
CA GLN A 167 -19.79 28.40 12.70
C GLN A 167 -19.02 29.21 11.64
N LEU A 168 -18.75 28.58 10.53
CA LEU A 168 -18.08 29.21 9.39
C LEU A 168 -19.11 29.80 8.41
N HIS A 169 -20.24 29.15 8.26
CA HIS A 169 -21.31 29.57 7.37
C HIS A 169 -22.68 29.12 7.87
N ASP A 170 -23.66 30.00 7.77
CA ASP A 170 -25.07 29.75 8.02
C ASP A 170 -25.84 29.90 6.71
N SER A 171 -26.17 28.78 6.08
CA SER A 171 -27.01 28.76 4.90
C SER A 171 -28.46 28.57 5.33
N ARG A 172 -29.20 29.67 5.39
CA ARG A 172 -30.66 29.57 5.67
C ARG A 172 -31.38 28.76 4.57
N PRO A 173 -32.29 27.87 4.93
CA PRO A 173 -32.78 26.84 4.03
C PRO A 173 -33.84 27.39 3.07
N ASN A 174 -33.55 27.38 1.80
CA ASN A 174 -34.56 27.42 0.74
C ASN A 174 -34.42 26.29 -0.29
N VAL A 175 -33.67 25.23 0.01
CA VAL A 175 -33.42 24.14 -0.93
C VAL A 175 -33.77 22.80 -0.29
N ASN A 176 -34.55 22.00 -1.01
CA ASN A 176 -35.00 20.68 -0.61
C ASN A 176 -33.84 19.70 -0.38
N VAL A 177 -33.61 19.30 0.87
CA VAL A 177 -32.47 18.47 1.32
C VAL A 177 -32.46 17.06 0.71
N TYR A 178 -33.54 16.64 0.08
CA TYR A 178 -33.73 15.29 -0.46
C TYR A 178 -33.24 15.09 -1.90
N ASP A 179 -32.76 16.12 -2.56
CA ASP A 179 -32.19 15.93 -3.88
C ASP A 179 -30.74 15.38 -3.78
N MET A 180 -30.66 14.06 -3.57
CA MET A 180 -29.40 13.31 -3.55
C MET A 180 -28.63 13.38 -4.88
N ARG A 181 -29.21 13.97 -5.90
CA ARG A 181 -28.56 14.18 -7.21
C ARG A 181 -27.60 15.35 -7.24
N LEU A 182 -27.59 16.20 -6.22
CA LEU A 182 -26.57 17.25 -6.10
C LEU A 182 -25.29 16.65 -5.51
N LYS A 183 -24.43 16.20 -6.40
CA LYS A 183 -23.12 15.55 -6.15
C LYS A 183 -22.07 16.45 -5.45
N HIS A 184 -22.38 17.67 -5.08
CA HIS A 184 -21.40 18.72 -4.90
C HIS A 184 -21.43 19.42 -3.55
N ASN A 185 -21.23 18.68 -2.46
CA ASN A 185 -20.59 19.24 -1.29
C ASN A 185 -19.10 18.95 -1.40
N ILE A 186 -18.38 19.72 -2.20
CA ILE A 186 -16.97 19.49 -2.43
C ILE A 186 -16.21 20.30 -1.40
N PHE A 187 -15.54 19.58 -0.51
CA PHE A 187 -14.42 20.13 0.22
C PHE A 187 -13.17 19.88 -0.61
N CYS A 188 -12.44 20.92 -0.93
CA CYS A 188 -11.15 20.80 -1.57
C CYS A 188 -10.12 21.66 -0.85
N GLU A 189 -8.93 21.14 -0.70
CA GLU A 189 -7.80 21.81 -0.09
C GLU A 189 -6.81 22.17 -1.19
N THR A 190 -6.47 23.46 -1.28
CA THR A 190 -5.32 23.93 -2.05
C THR A 190 -4.13 24.09 -1.11
N ALA A 191 -2.97 24.46 -1.61
CA ALA A 191 -1.78 24.69 -0.77
C ALA A 191 -2.04 25.69 0.37
N GLU A 192 -2.84 26.72 0.14
CA GLU A 192 -3.08 27.80 1.10
C GLU A 192 -4.50 27.86 1.66
N PHE A 193 -5.47 27.23 1.01
CA PHE A 193 -6.89 27.38 1.35
C PHE A 193 -7.61 26.06 1.48
N ILE A 194 -8.56 26.04 2.42
CA ILE A 194 -9.62 25.06 2.49
C ILE A 194 -10.84 25.68 1.82
N ASN A 195 -11.34 25.04 0.79
CA ASN A 195 -12.46 25.56 0.01
C ASN A 195 -13.67 24.65 0.16
N TRP A 196 -14.82 25.24 0.26
CA TRP A 196 -16.09 24.55 0.22
C TRP A 196 -16.96 25.14 -0.89
N ILE A 197 -17.47 24.26 -1.75
CA ILE A 197 -18.46 24.63 -2.76
C ILE A 197 -19.80 24.10 -2.26
N GLY A 198 -20.67 25.00 -1.87
CA GLY A 198 -22.01 24.68 -1.38
C GLY A 198 -22.94 24.20 -2.51
N MET A 199 -24.12 23.73 -2.12
CA MET A 199 -25.14 23.25 -3.07
C MET A 199 -25.70 24.33 -3.97
N ASP A 200 -25.58 25.59 -3.55
CA ASP A 200 -25.92 26.79 -4.31
C ASP A 200 -24.73 27.34 -5.11
N TYR A 201 -23.66 26.55 -5.25
CA TYR A 201 -22.40 26.94 -5.86
C TYR A 201 -21.73 28.18 -5.25
N GLN A 202 -22.11 28.54 -4.03
CA GLN A 202 -21.33 29.49 -3.25
C GLN A 202 -19.99 28.86 -2.89
N ILE A 203 -18.93 29.63 -3.06
CA ILE A 203 -17.59 29.20 -2.75
C ILE A 203 -17.15 29.92 -1.48
N LEU A 204 -16.82 29.14 -0.48
CA LEU A 204 -16.25 29.63 0.76
C LEU A 204 -14.80 29.19 0.81
N SER A 205 -13.88 30.11 1.09
CA SER A 205 -12.47 29.84 1.18
C SER A 205 -11.95 30.28 2.53
N LEU A 206 -11.27 29.38 3.22
CA LEU A 206 -10.62 29.61 4.51
C LEU A 206 -9.11 29.44 4.33
N ARG A 207 -8.32 30.42 4.71
CA ARG A 207 -6.86 30.34 4.63
C ARG A 207 -6.33 29.38 5.69
N LYS A 208 -5.43 28.47 5.30
CA LYS A 208 -4.76 27.54 6.21
C LYS A 208 -3.85 28.28 7.19
N GLY A 209 -3.72 27.77 8.41
CA GLY A 209 -2.79 28.33 9.40
C GLY A 209 -3.24 29.63 10.08
N GLU A 210 -4.33 30.25 9.66
CA GLU A 210 -4.88 31.41 10.36
C GLU A 210 -5.74 30.95 11.54
N ALA A 211 -5.38 31.36 12.74
CA ALA A 211 -6.23 31.16 13.91
C ALA A 211 -7.57 31.86 13.67
N LEU A 212 -8.68 31.15 13.90
CA LEU A 212 -10.01 31.77 13.87
C LEU A 212 -10.06 32.86 14.95
N LYS A 213 -9.96 34.11 14.54
CA LYS A 213 -10.29 35.26 15.37
C LYS A 213 -11.80 35.32 15.56
N ASP A 214 -12.27 35.99 16.61
CA ASP A 214 -13.69 36.05 17.04
C ASP A 214 -14.66 36.64 15.99
N LYS A 215 -14.17 37.04 14.85
CA LYS A 215 -14.99 37.41 13.69
C LYS A 215 -14.52 36.62 12.46
N PRO A 216 -15.44 36.15 11.60
CA PRO A 216 -15.12 35.40 10.41
C PRO A 216 -14.49 36.30 9.30
N ALA A 217 -13.58 37.21 9.68
CA ALA A 217 -12.95 38.16 8.75
C ALA A 217 -12.05 37.44 7.72
N ASP A 218 -11.62 36.21 8.02
CA ASP A 218 -10.72 35.44 7.17
C ASP A 218 -11.50 34.47 6.24
N PHE A 219 -12.84 34.48 6.34
CA PHE A 219 -13.70 33.64 5.53
C PHE A 219 -14.10 34.39 4.25
N ILE A 220 -13.50 34.05 3.14
CA ILE A 220 -13.77 34.71 1.88
C ILE A 220 -14.97 34.04 1.21
N GLN A 221 -16.13 34.68 1.27
CA GLN A 221 -17.28 34.26 0.48
C GLN A 221 -17.13 34.76 -0.95
N LYS A 222 -17.02 33.85 -1.89
CA LYS A 222 -16.98 34.17 -3.31
C LYS A 222 -18.33 33.84 -3.94
N LYS A 223 -18.99 34.84 -4.47
CA LYS A 223 -20.14 34.65 -5.35
C LYS A 223 -19.65 34.68 -6.78
N VAL A 224 -19.85 33.58 -7.49
CA VAL A 224 -19.72 33.62 -8.94
C VAL A 224 -20.88 34.46 -9.47
N SER A 225 -20.61 35.45 -10.30
CA SER A 225 -21.61 36.44 -10.78
C SER A 225 -22.67 35.84 -11.73
N ALA A 226 -22.73 34.52 -11.87
CA ALA A 226 -23.68 33.78 -12.69
C ALA A 226 -24.80 33.20 -11.84
N ASN A 227 -25.96 32.96 -12.43
CA ASN A 227 -27.06 32.26 -11.76
C ASN A 227 -26.58 30.85 -11.33
N PRO A 228 -26.62 30.49 -10.03
CA PRO A 228 -26.16 29.20 -9.51
C PRO A 228 -26.78 27.99 -10.21
N ASP A 229 -28.04 28.10 -10.64
CA ASP A 229 -28.77 27.04 -11.34
C ASP A 229 -28.17 26.66 -12.72
N GLN A 230 -27.18 27.38 -13.19
CA GLN A 230 -26.51 27.09 -14.47
C GLN A 230 -25.42 26.02 -14.34
N PHE A 231 -24.81 25.88 -13.16
CA PHE A 231 -23.70 24.96 -12.99
C PHE A 231 -24.16 23.49 -12.91
N THR A 232 -23.34 22.61 -13.43
CA THR A 232 -23.62 21.17 -13.53
C THR A 232 -22.58 20.32 -12.86
N CYS A 233 -21.33 20.81 -12.78
CA CYS A 233 -20.22 20.11 -12.15
C CYS A 233 -19.20 21.08 -11.57
N ALA A 234 -18.39 20.57 -10.65
CA ALA A 234 -17.28 21.28 -10.05
C ALA A 234 -16.07 20.33 -9.88
N SER A 235 -14.88 20.90 -9.99
CA SER A 235 -13.60 20.21 -9.79
C SER A 235 -12.59 21.20 -9.18
N TYR A 236 -11.41 20.71 -8.83
CA TYR A 236 -10.32 21.53 -8.33
C TYR A 236 -8.96 20.91 -8.70
N ASN A 237 -7.96 21.77 -8.77
CA ASN A 237 -6.57 21.38 -8.74
C ASN A 237 -5.84 22.16 -7.64
N SER A 238 -4.53 22.03 -7.51
CA SER A 238 -3.75 22.69 -6.44
C SER A 238 -3.94 24.21 -6.37
N LYS A 239 -4.40 24.85 -7.45
CA LYS A 239 -4.43 26.30 -7.59
C LYS A 239 -5.82 26.90 -7.80
N PHE A 240 -6.68 26.24 -8.57
CA PHE A 240 -7.96 26.77 -9.01
C PHE A 240 -9.13 25.86 -8.68
N LEU A 241 -10.29 26.48 -8.43
CA LEU A 241 -11.58 25.82 -8.48
C LEU A 241 -12.14 25.96 -9.90
N TRP A 242 -12.78 24.89 -10.38
CA TRP A 242 -13.31 24.81 -11.73
C TRP A 242 -14.78 24.46 -11.70
N LEU A 243 -15.58 25.16 -12.50
CA LEU A 243 -17.02 24.91 -12.64
C LEU A 243 -17.38 24.73 -14.12
N GLY A 244 -18.25 23.76 -14.41
CA GLY A 244 -18.89 23.58 -15.71
C GLY A 244 -20.36 23.99 -15.67
N ASP A 245 -20.92 24.50 -16.78
CA ASP A 245 -22.31 24.92 -16.84
C ASP A 245 -23.16 24.14 -17.87
N LYS A 246 -24.47 24.41 -17.86
CA LYS A 246 -25.46 23.81 -18.78
C LYS A 246 -25.27 24.23 -20.24
N LYS A 247 -24.50 25.28 -20.51
CA LYS A 247 -24.26 25.81 -21.84
C LYS A 247 -22.92 25.41 -22.44
N GLY A 248 -22.12 24.61 -21.70
CA GLY A 248 -20.81 24.17 -22.12
C GLY A 248 -19.67 25.12 -21.75
N HIS A 249 -19.93 26.18 -20.99
CA HIS A 249 -18.87 27.04 -20.52
C HIS A 249 -18.17 26.46 -19.30
N ILE A 250 -16.89 26.80 -19.16
CA ILE A 250 -16.06 26.39 -18.05
C ILE A 250 -15.47 27.63 -17.38
N TYR A 251 -15.45 27.63 -16.06
CA TYR A 251 -14.95 28.72 -15.26
C TYR A 251 -13.81 28.25 -14.38
N SER A 252 -12.70 29.02 -14.34
CA SER A 252 -11.69 28.88 -13.30
C SER A 252 -11.83 30.02 -12.29
N ILE A 253 -11.69 29.68 -11.02
CA ILE A 253 -11.81 30.63 -9.92
C ILE A 253 -10.56 30.53 -9.08
N ASP A 254 -9.84 31.63 -8.96
CA ASP A 254 -8.72 31.73 -8.04
C ASP A 254 -9.26 32.01 -6.63
N PRO A 255 -9.09 31.08 -5.69
CA PRO A 255 -9.61 31.26 -4.34
C PRO A 255 -8.90 32.36 -3.54
N GLN A 256 -7.67 32.75 -3.93
CA GLN A 256 -6.90 33.79 -3.25
C GLN A 256 -7.46 35.18 -3.49
N ASN A 257 -7.72 35.51 -4.75
CA ASN A 257 -8.11 36.85 -5.15
C ASN A 257 -9.54 36.94 -5.70
N GLY A 258 -10.20 35.79 -5.92
CA GLY A 258 -11.55 35.71 -6.46
C GLY A 258 -11.67 36.05 -7.93
N VAL A 259 -10.57 36.09 -8.67
CA VAL A 259 -10.60 36.26 -10.11
C VAL A 259 -11.27 35.06 -10.76
N VAL A 260 -12.23 35.35 -11.64
CA VAL A 260 -12.99 34.35 -12.40
C VAL A 260 -12.62 34.48 -13.86
N ASN A 261 -12.10 33.42 -14.47
CA ASN A 261 -11.90 33.36 -15.92
C ASN A 261 -12.95 32.43 -16.51
N ARG A 262 -13.51 32.81 -17.65
CA ARG A 262 -14.46 31.99 -18.41
C ARG A 262 -13.79 31.47 -19.66
N TYR A 263 -13.93 30.17 -19.89
CA TYR A 263 -13.47 29.48 -21.07
C TYR A 263 -14.66 29.12 -21.95
N GLU A 264 -14.64 29.61 -23.19
CA GLU A 264 -15.60 29.26 -24.22
C GLU A 264 -14.91 28.35 -25.22
N ILE A 265 -15.38 27.12 -25.32
CA ILE A 265 -14.88 26.11 -26.25
C ILE A 265 -15.98 25.93 -27.31
N PRO A 266 -15.83 26.46 -28.52
CA PRO A 266 -16.93 26.57 -29.51
C PRO A 266 -17.57 25.23 -29.88
N GLU A 267 -16.81 24.14 -29.75
CA GLU A 267 -17.25 22.78 -30.07
C GLU A 267 -18.07 22.18 -28.93
N ILE A 268 -17.98 22.71 -27.71
CA ILE A 268 -18.74 22.19 -26.53
C ILE A 268 -19.93 23.11 -26.30
N LYS A 269 -21.11 22.68 -26.76
CA LYS A 269 -22.38 23.41 -26.61
C LYS A 269 -23.36 22.74 -25.68
N GLN A 270 -22.99 21.56 -25.19
CA GLN A 270 -23.82 20.71 -24.32
C GLN A 270 -23.43 20.94 -22.85
N PRO A 271 -24.34 20.58 -21.91
CA PRO A 271 -24.00 20.64 -20.50
C PRO A 271 -22.72 19.87 -20.17
N VAL A 272 -21.83 20.48 -19.42
CA VAL A 272 -20.62 19.83 -18.91
C VAL A 272 -21.02 18.90 -17.78
N SER A 273 -20.96 17.58 -17.98
CA SER A 273 -21.37 16.61 -16.97
C SER A 273 -20.32 16.43 -15.86
N ASN A 274 -19.05 16.39 -16.25
CA ASN A 274 -17.91 16.36 -15.32
C ASN A 274 -16.70 17.08 -15.91
N LEU A 275 -15.81 17.47 -15.02
CA LEU A 275 -14.63 18.25 -15.32
C LEU A 275 -13.48 17.82 -14.43
N LEU A 276 -12.30 17.64 -15.01
CA LEU A 276 -11.05 17.43 -14.31
C LEU A 276 -9.96 18.28 -14.96
N VAL A 277 -9.18 18.99 -14.17
CA VAL A 277 -8.06 19.79 -14.68
C VAL A 277 -6.80 19.39 -13.97
N THR A 278 -5.80 18.96 -14.74
CA THR A 278 -4.50 18.52 -14.22
C THR A 278 -3.60 19.71 -13.92
N GLU A 279 -2.55 19.47 -13.14
CA GLU A 279 -1.52 20.49 -12.86
C GLU A 279 -0.76 20.91 -14.13
N SER A 280 -0.68 20.05 -15.14
CA SER A 280 -0.04 20.33 -16.42
C SER A 280 -0.88 21.22 -17.37
N GLY A 281 -2.13 21.54 -16.97
CA GLY A 281 -3.03 22.36 -17.80
C GLY A 281 -3.79 21.57 -18.86
N LEU A 282 -3.89 20.24 -18.71
CA LEU A 282 -4.84 19.43 -19.48
C LEU A 282 -6.18 19.40 -18.76
N MET A 283 -7.25 19.62 -19.49
CA MET A 283 -8.61 19.63 -19.00
C MET A 283 -9.39 18.49 -19.67
N TYR A 284 -9.95 17.59 -18.86
CA TYR A 284 -10.81 16.52 -19.31
C TYR A 284 -12.25 16.90 -19.04
N ILE A 285 -13.08 16.81 -20.07
CA ILE A 285 -14.46 17.27 -20.06
C ILE A 285 -15.35 16.14 -20.52
N THR A 286 -16.42 15.86 -19.79
CA THR A 286 -17.46 14.95 -20.25
C THR A 286 -18.76 15.69 -20.48
N THR A 287 -19.44 15.32 -21.53
CA THR A 287 -20.78 15.78 -21.92
C THR A 287 -21.62 14.57 -22.34
N ASN A 288 -22.89 14.78 -22.66
CA ASN A 288 -23.72 13.71 -23.27
C ASN A 288 -23.27 13.30 -24.69
N GLU A 289 -22.43 14.09 -25.35
CA GLU A 289 -21.91 13.80 -26.69
C GLU A 289 -20.54 13.06 -26.66
N GLY A 290 -19.93 12.96 -25.48
CA GLY A 290 -18.66 12.23 -25.32
C GLY A 290 -17.72 12.84 -24.29
N ALA A 291 -16.49 12.33 -24.32
CA ALA A 291 -15.38 12.80 -23.54
C ALA A 291 -14.37 13.57 -24.41
N TYR A 292 -13.78 14.60 -23.83
CA TYR A 292 -12.86 15.49 -24.53
C TYR A 292 -11.64 15.79 -23.65
N GLU A 293 -10.51 15.98 -24.31
CA GLU A 293 -9.27 16.54 -23.76
C GLU A 293 -9.06 17.93 -24.34
N TYR A 294 -8.90 18.93 -23.49
CA TYR A 294 -8.61 20.30 -23.89
C TYR A 294 -7.30 20.77 -23.28
N ASN A 295 -6.36 21.17 -24.14
CA ASN A 295 -5.11 21.77 -23.68
C ASN A 295 -5.33 23.28 -23.52
N ILE A 296 -5.24 23.76 -22.28
CA ILE A 296 -5.49 25.18 -21.94
C ILE A 296 -4.46 26.09 -22.58
N GLY A 297 -3.18 25.69 -22.61
CA GLY A 297 -2.08 26.49 -23.16
C GLY A 297 -2.15 26.66 -24.68
N TYR A 298 -2.44 25.56 -25.40
CA TYR A 298 -2.52 25.55 -26.86
C TYR A 298 -3.93 25.83 -27.39
N LYS A 299 -4.94 25.92 -26.52
CA LYS A 299 -6.37 26.06 -26.86
C LYS A 299 -6.85 25.00 -27.87
N GLN A 300 -6.37 23.79 -27.72
CA GLN A 300 -6.66 22.67 -28.61
C GLN A 300 -7.60 21.68 -27.94
N LEU A 301 -8.72 21.39 -28.61
CA LEU A 301 -9.68 20.36 -28.22
C LEU A 301 -9.44 19.08 -29.01
N THR A 302 -9.45 17.95 -28.30
CA THR A 302 -9.40 16.62 -28.91
C THR A 302 -10.55 15.79 -28.34
N LYS A 303 -11.39 15.23 -29.22
CA LYS A 303 -12.42 14.28 -28.80
C LYS A 303 -11.77 12.93 -28.50
N LEU A 304 -12.08 12.36 -27.36
CA LEU A 304 -11.57 11.05 -26.97
C LEU A 304 -12.30 9.92 -27.71
N PRO A 305 -11.64 8.77 -27.95
CA PRO A 305 -12.17 7.71 -28.82
C PRO A 305 -13.25 6.82 -28.13
N PHE A 306 -13.86 7.30 -27.06
CA PHE A 306 -14.92 6.62 -26.35
C PHE A 306 -16.04 7.59 -25.97
N THR A 307 -17.23 7.05 -25.75
CA THR A 307 -18.42 7.81 -25.37
C THR A 307 -18.87 7.37 -23.97
N ILE A 308 -19.36 8.34 -23.20
CA ILE A 308 -19.97 8.09 -21.89
C ILE A 308 -21.48 8.20 -22.05
N PRO A 309 -22.26 7.21 -21.66
CA PRO A 309 -23.71 7.23 -21.81
C PRO A 309 -24.37 8.41 -21.08
N GLU A 310 -25.38 8.99 -21.68
CA GLU A 310 -26.06 10.25 -21.26
C GLU A 310 -26.66 10.20 -19.83
N LYS A 311 -27.05 9.00 -19.36
CA LYS A 311 -27.66 8.82 -18.04
C LYS A 311 -26.67 8.72 -16.88
N ASP A 312 -25.39 8.55 -17.21
CA ASP A 312 -24.38 8.20 -16.25
C ASP A 312 -23.36 9.35 -16.17
N ASN A 313 -23.58 10.26 -15.25
CA ASN A 313 -22.62 11.34 -14.97
C ASN A 313 -21.25 10.74 -14.64
N GLY A 314 -20.39 10.59 -15.66
CA GLY A 314 -19.09 9.99 -15.54
C GLY A 314 -18.21 10.75 -14.54
N ILE A 315 -17.82 10.09 -13.46
CA ILE A 315 -16.81 10.65 -12.57
C ILE A 315 -15.46 10.48 -13.25
N ILE A 316 -14.73 11.57 -13.32
CA ILE A 316 -13.37 11.59 -13.84
C ILE A 316 -12.44 11.76 -12.65
N PHE A 317 -11.41 10.95 -12.58
CA PHE A 317 -10.31 11.15 -11.66
C PHE A 317 -8.97 10.86 -12.33
N TYR A 318 -7.92 11.35 -11.73
CA TYR A 318 -6.56 11.32 -12.22
C TYR A 318 -5.68 10.62 -11.21
N ASP A 319 -4.94 9.62 -11.63
CA ASP A 319 -4.08 8.88 -10.73
C ASP A 319 -2.66 9.45 -10.70
N LYS A 320 -1.86 9.03 -9.72
CA LYS A 320 -0.47 9.50 -9.55
C LYS A 320 0.49 9.09 -10.67
N TYR A 321 0.04 8.29 -11.65
CA TYR A 321 0.80 7.89 -12.83
C TYR A 321 0.34 8.62 -14.09
N ASP A 322 -0.32 9.76 -13.92
CA ASP A 322 -0.83 10.59 -15.01
C ASP A 322 -1.84 9.88 -15.92
N LYS A 323 -2.63 8.94 -15.34
CA LYS A 323 -3.70 8.25 -16.06
C LYS A 323 -5.06 8.77 -15.64
N VAL A 324 -5.98 8.79 -16.59
CA VAL A 324 -7.32 9.33 -16.39
C VAL A 324 -8.34 8.21 -16.40
N TRP A 325 -9.23 8.24 -15.42
CA TRP A 325 -10.28 7.27 -15.27
C TRP A 325 -11.64 7.92 -15.44
N PHE A 326 -12.48 7.28 -16.21
CA PHE A 326 -13.86 7.71 -16.44
C PHE A 326 -14.80 6.64 -15.91
N GLN A 327 -15.77 7.05 -15.13
CA GLN A 327 -16.83 6.17 -14.66
C GLN A 327 -18.04 6.27 -15.59
N GLU A 328 -18.48 5.16 -16.13
CA GLU A 328 -19.68 5.05 -16.94
C GLU A 328 -20.82 4.46 -16.09
N GLY A 329 -21.44 5.31 -15.29
CA GLY A 329 -22.44 4.89 -14.31
C GLY A 329 -21.90 3.84 -13.36
N ASN A 330 -22.72 2.80 -13.08
CA ASN A 330 -22.32 1.67 -12.25
C ASN A 330 -21.80 0.49 -13.05
N GLN A 331 -21.69 0.60 -14.37
CA GLN A 331 -21.51 -0.52 -15.26
C GLN A 331 -20.11 -0.64 -15.86
N ALA A 332 -19.37 0.46 -15.91
CA ALA A 332 -18.03 0.41 -16.49
C ALA A 332 -17.10 1.49 -15.94
N LEU A 333 -15.81 1.18 -16.02
CA LEU A 333 -14.70 2.12 -15.84
C LEU A 333 -13.87 2.14 -17.11
N THR A 334 -13.50 3.32 -17.59
CA THR A 334 -12.59 3.49 -18.72
C THR A 334 -11.29 4.12 -18.24
N TYR A 335 -10.20 3.38 -18.39
CA TYR A 335 -8.83 3.82 -18.19
C TYR A 335 -8.32 4.47 -19.47
N TYR A 336 -7.74 5.63 -19.39
CA TYR A 336 -7.14 6.36 -20.50
C TYR A 336 -5.69 6.76 -20.18
N ASP A 337 -4.78 6.44 -21.10
CA ASP A 337 -3.38 6.86 -21.06
C ASP A 337 -3.15 8.02 -22.03
N PRO A 338 -2.97 9.27 -21.54
CA PRO A 338 -2.78 10.43 -22.39
C PRO A 338 -1.49 10.39 -23.23
N LEU A 339 -0.44 9.70 -22.74
CA LEU A 339 0.86 9.67 -23.41
C LEU A 339 0.82 8.90 -24.73
N ASN A 340 0.20 7.73 -24.73
CA ASN A 340 0.09 6.88 -25.91
C ASN A 340 -1.31 6.88 -26.55
N ARG A 341 -2.26 7.66 -25.97
CA ARG A 341 -3.66 7.79 -26.38
C ARG A 341 -4.40 6.45 -26.42
N SER A 342 -3.98 5.50 -25.62
CA SER A 342 -4.67 4.22 -25.49
C SER A 342 -5.75 4.27 -24.41
N HIS A 343 -6.77 3.44 -24.57
CA HIS A 343 -7.80 3.29 -23.55
C HIS A 343 -8.23 1.83 -23.41
N HIS A 344 -8.65 1.48 -22.20
CA HIS A 344 -9.18 0.16 -21.85
C HIS A 344 -10.48 0.32 -21.10
N ARG A 345 -11.52 -0.39 -21.50
CA ARG A 345 -12.84 -0.33 -20.90
C ARG A 345 -13.14 -1.61 -20.14
N PHE A 346 -13.44 -1.48 -18.86
CA PHE A 346 -13.79 -2.58 -17.95
C PHE A 346 -15.27 -2.53 -17.63
N THR A 347 -16.01 -3.61 -17.94
CA THR A 347 -17.46 -3.68 -17.76
C THR A 347 -17.82 -4.55 -16.55
N PHE A 348 -18.84 -4.11 -15.79
CA PHE A 348 -19.34 -4.79 -14.61
C PHE A 348 -20.86 -5.03 -14.77
N PRO A 349 -21.26 -6.15 -15.36
CA PRO A 349 -22.66 -6.44 -15.57
C PRO A 349 -23.40 -6.61 -14.23
N ASN A 350 -24.67 -6.17 -14.18
CA ASN A 350 -25.63 -6.38 -13.08
C ASN A 350 -25.40 -5.57 -11.78
N GLN A 351 -24.90 -4.37 -11.85
CA GLN A 351 -24.83 -3.47 -10.70
C GLN A 351 -26.12 -2.65 -10.59
N ASN A 352 -27.01 -3.03 -9.67
CA ASN A 352 -28.26 -2.30 -9.40
C ASN A 352 -28.09 -1.17 -8.38
N ALA A 353 -26.93 -1.05 -7.74
CA ALA A 353 -26.69 -0.04 -6.71
C ALA A 353 -26.37 1.33 -7.33
N ILE A 354 -26.94 2.38 -6.78
CA ILE A 354 -26.67 3.77 -7.16
C ILE A 354 -25.52 4.29 -6.28
N GLY A 355 -24.45 4.80 -6.88
CA GLY A 355 -23.33 5.37 -6.14
C GLY A 355 -22.09 5.56 -6.99
N ASN A 356 -21.00 5.87 -6.32
CA ASN A 356 -19.69 6.05 -6.95
C ASN A 356 -18.76 4.90 -6.58
N PHE A 357 -17.78 4.65 -7.41
CA PHE A 357 -16.67 3.77 -7.05
C PHE A 357 -15.81 4.44 -5.97
N GLU A 358 -15.44 3.69 -4.94
CA GLU A 358 -14.34 4.07 -4.05
C GLU A 358 -13.03 3.51 -4.61
N MET A 359 -11.93 4.25 -4.44
CA MET A 359 -10.65 3.90 -5.06
C MET A 359 -9.52 4.09 -4.07
N GLN A 360 -8.56 3.15 -4.11
CA GLN A 360 -7.33 3.22 -3.32
C GLN A 360 -6.15 2.81 -4.20
N ASP A 361 -5.16 3.70 -4.31
CA ASP A 361 -3.95 3.45 -5.09
C ASP A 361 -2.93 2.68 -4.24
N ALA A 362 -2.66 1.44 -4.61
CA ALA A 362 -1.70 0.55 -3.97
C ALA A 362 -0.29 0.62 -4.58
N GLY A 363 0.00 1.63 -5.36
CA GLY A 363 1.31 1.83 -5.99
C GLY A 363 1.61 0.79 -7.07
N GLU A 364 2.74 0.13 -6.93
CA GLU A 364 3.17 -0.93 -7.85
C GLU A 364 2.23 -2.13 -7.86
N GLN A 365 1.48 -2.34 -6.77
CA GLN A 365 0.51 -3.44 -6.67
C GLN A 365 -0.75 -3.21 -7.51
N GLY A 366 -0.95 -2.00 -8.03
CA GLY A 366 -2.11 -1.64 -8.83
C GLY A 366 -3.06 -0.68 -8.13
N MET A 367 -4.34 -0.79 -8.42
CA MET A 367 -5.38 0.05 -7.83
C MET A 367 -6.58 -0.81 -7.40
N PHE A 368 -7.06 -0.55 -6.20
CA PHE A 368 -8.28 -1.18 -5.70
C PHE A 368 -9.48 -0.29 -5.95
N PHE A 369 -10.55 -0.90 -6.40
CA PHE A 369 -11.84 -0.27 -6.56
C PHE A 369 -12.89 -1.03 -5.77
N MET A 370 -13.76 -0.29 -5.08
CA MET A 370 -14.99 -0.84 -4.54
C MET A 370 -16.16 -0.31 -5.38
N THR A 371 -16.93 -1.22 -5.95
CA THR A 371 -18.12 -0.85 -6.73
C THR A 371 -19.22 -0.29 -5.82
N PRO A 372 -20.20 0.46 -6.37
CA PRO A 372 -21.35 0.88 -5.59
C PRO A 372 -22.14 -0.27 -4.96
N GLY A 373 -22.05 -1.46 -5.53
CA GLY A 373 -22.64 -2.70 -4.99
C GLY A 373 -21.78 -3.38 -3.92
N GLY A 374 -20.60 -2.85 -3.59
CA GLY A 374 -19.70 -3.40 -2.57
C GLY A 374 -18.80 -4.53 -3.05
N GLU A 375 -18.65 -4.72 -4.35
CA GLU A 375 -17.64 -5.65 -4.89
C GLU A 375 -16.25 -4.99 -4.90
N ILE A 376 -15.21 -5.76 -4.65
CA ILE A 376 -13.81 -5.29 -4.71
C ILE A 376 -13.14 -5.77 -5.97
N LEU A 377 -12.51 -4.84 -6.68
CA LEU A 377 -11.78 -5.06 -7.91
C LEU A 377 -10.32 -4.65 -7.71
N LEU A 378 -9.40 -5.42 -8.26
CA LEU A 378 -7.99 -5.09 -8.36
C LEU A 378 -7.64 -4.85 -9.83
N PHE A 379 -7.09 -3.68 -10.11
CA PHE A 379 -6.52 -3.34 -11.40
C PHE A 379 -5.01 -3.55 -11.38
N ASP A 380 -4.53 -4.45 -12.25
CA ASP A 380 -3.10 -4.70 -12.50
C ASP A 380 -2.61 -3.70 -13.57
N ARG A 381 -1.69 -2.82 -13.20
CA ARG A 381 -1.18 -1.77 -14.10
C ARG A 381 -0.29 -2.29 -15.22
N GLU A 382 0.41 -3.40 -14.99
CA GLU A 382 1.32 -3.96 -15.99
C GLU A 382 0.55 -4.73 -17.06
N LYS A 383 -0.45 -5.49 -16.62
CA LYS A 383 -1.26 -6.32 -17.53
C LYS A 383 -2.43 -5.57 -18.13
N LEU A 384 -2.80 -4.40 -17.58
CA LEU A 384 -4.04 -3.67 -17.90
C LEU A 384 -5.29 -4.54 -17.75
N GLU A 385 -5.33 -5.33 -16.67
CA GLU A 385 -6.43 -6.25 -16.37
C GLU A 385 -7.12 -5.85 -15.05
N MET A 386 -8.43 -6.07 -15.03
CA MET A 386 -9.27 -5.86 -13.85
C MET A 386 -9.80 -7.20 -13.35
N THR A 387 -9.50 -7.54 -12.09
CA THR A 387 -9.91 -8.80 -11.49
C THR A 387 -10.77 -8.58 -10.27
N ARG A 388 -11.81 -9.39 -10.08
CA ARG A 388 -12.60 -9.41 -8.85
C ARG A 388 -11.84 -10.17 -7.77
N ILE A 389 -11.59 -9.52 -6.63
CA ILE A 389 -10.83 -10.13 -5.54
C ILE A 389 -11.53 -11.37 -4.98
N ASN A 390 -12.87 -11.33 -4.84
CA ASN A 390 -13.64 -12.47 -4.35
C ASN A 390 -13.60 -13.73 -5.23
N GLN A 391 -13.09 -13.62 -6.46
CA GLN A 391 -12.81 -14.76 -7.34
C GLN A 391 -11.41 -15.34 -7.18
N LEU A 392 -10.52 -14.66 -6.44
CA LEU A 392 -9.17 -15.10 -6.19
C LEU A 392 -9.13 -16.08 -5.01
N LYS A 393 -8.35 -17.16 -5.12
CA LYS A 393 -8.04 -17.98 -3.95
C LYS A 393 -7.15 -17.18 -3.00
N PRO A 394 -7.35 -17.21 -1.67
CA PRO A 394 -8.25 -18.08 -0.90
C PRO A 394 -9.70 -17.56 -0.72
N PHE A 395 -10.09 -16.43 -1.30
CA PHE A 395 -11.42 -15.86 -1.11
C PHE A 395 -12.56 -16.69 -1.71
N SER A 396 -12.28 -17.42 -2.80
CA SER A 396 -13.33 -18.13 -3.53
C SER A 396 -14.06 -19.20 -2.71
N ASP A 397 -13.44 -19.68 -1.64
CA ASP A 397 -14.03 -20.73 -0.80
C ASP A 397 -14.87 -20.15 0.35
N ASP A 398 -14.53 -18.91 0.82
CA ASP A 398 -15.19 -18.28 1.96
C ASP A 398 -16.18 -17.16 1.59
N LEU A 399 -16.11 -16.58 0.36
CA LEU A 399 -16.73 -15.30 0.05
C LEU A 399 -17.39 -15.12 -1.32
N PRO A 400 -18.15 -16.07 -1.86
CA PRO A 400 -18.67 -15.92 -3.23
C PRO A 400 -19.58 -14.70 -3.44
N ASN A 401 -20.19 -14.11 -2.38
CA ASN A 401 -21.19 -13.03 -2.49
C ASN A 401 -21.08 -11.95 -1.42
N GLN A 402 -19.90 -11.75 -0.81
CA GLN A 402 -19.76 -10.76 0.25
C GLN A 402 -19.75 -9.33 -0.31
N LEU A 403 -20.53 -8.45 0.30
CA LEU A 403 -20.55 -7.01 0.00
C LEU A 403 -19.80 -6.23 1.08
N PHE A 404 -19.13 -5.16 0.67
CA PHE A 404 -18.34 -4.31 1.54
C PHE A 404 -18.89 -2.89 1.58
N PHE A 405 -18.76 -2.24 2.74
CA PHE A 405 -19.15 -0.85 2.96
C PHE A 405 -18.01 0.13 2.90
N HIS A 406 -16.81 -0.32 3.23
CA HIS A 406 -15.65 0.55 3.36
C HIS A 406 -14.36 -0.17 3.01
N LEU A 407 -13.50 0.55 2.34
CA LEU A 407 -12.19 0.14 1.84
C LEU A 407 -11.14 1.08 2.46
N LEU A 408 -10.15 0.54 3.13
CA LEU A 408 -9.02 1.30 3.67
C LEU A 408 -7.72 0.62 3.30
N LEU A 409 -6.89 1.29 2.51
CA LEU A 409 -5.50 0.90 2.30
C LEU A 409 -4.63 1.69 3.28
N ASP A 410 -3.94 0.98 4.18
CA ASP A 410 -3.08 1.64 5.15
C ASP A 410 -1.69 1.95 4.58
N LYS A 411 -0.88 2.71 5.33
CA LYS A 411 0.47 3.12 4.91
C LYS A 411 1.43 1.94 4.73
N ASP A 412 1.12 0.79 5.36
CA ASP A 412 1.92 -0.43 5.28
C ASP A 412 1.54 -1.28 4.05
N GLY A 413 0.59 -0.81 3.24
CA GLY A 413 0.08 -1.50 2.05
C GLY A 413 -0.89 -2.63 2.38
N ILE A 414 -1.46 -2.65 3.57
CA ILE A 414 -2.48 -3.62 3.99
C ILE A 414 -3.85 -3.06 3.66
N LEU A 415 -4.65 -3.86 2.96
CA LEU A 415 -6.03 -3.52 2.62
C LEU A 415 -6.99 -4.07 3.67
N TRP A 416 -7.80 -3.18 4.24
CA TRP A 416 -8.85 -3.49 5.19
C TRP A 416 -10.21 -3.34 4.52
N LEU A 417 -11.02 -4.37 4.56
CA LEU A 417 -12.36 -4.39 3.98
C LEU A 417 -13.39 -4.59 5.10
N ALA A 418 -14.27 -3.63 5.28
CA ALA A 418 -15.38 -3.70 6.23
C ALA A 418 -16.62 -4.23 5.52
N SER A 419 -17.15 -5.36 5.99
CA SER A 419 -18.30 -5.99 5.35
C SER A 419 -19.63 -5.58 5.96
N THR A 420 -20.69 -5.82 5.21
CA THR A 420 -22.06 -5.54 5.62
C THR A 420 -22.59 -6.48 6.70
N SER A 421 -21.98 -7.66 6.88
CA SER A 421 -22.51 -8.70 7.79
C SER A 421 -21.48 -9.70 8.31
N SER A 422 -20.26 -9.71 7.75
CA SER A 422 -19.27 -10.76 8.01
C SER A 422 -18.00 -10.25 8.68
N GLY A 423 -18.03 -9.06 9.29
CA GLY A 423 -16.86 -8.52 9.99
C GLY A 423 -15.87 -7.83 9.08
N VAL A 424 -14.58 -8.02 9.33
CA VAL A 424 -13.48 -7.33 8.66
C VAL A 424 -12.52 -8.35 8.03
N TYR A 425 -12.08 -8.03 6.83
CA TYR A 425 -11.03 -8.77 6.14
C TYR A 425 -9.78 -7.90 6.06
N ARG A 426 -8.66 -8.51 6.41
CA ARG A 426 -7.32 -7.93 6.28
C ARG A 426 -6.59 -8.65 5.16
N LEU A 427 -6.25 -7.93 4.12
CA LEU A 427 -5.50 -8.44 2.99
C LEU A 427 -4.09 -7.88 3.02
N ASN A 428 -3.14 -8.77 3.13
CA ASN A 428 -1.73 -8.43 3.06
C ASN A 428 -1.15 -8.93 1.73
N PHE A 429 -0.43 -8.05 1.04
CA PHE A 429 0.29 -8.34 -0.20
C PHE A 429 1.79 -8.31 0.09
N PRO A 430 2.34 -9.37 0.72
CA PRO A 430 3.74 -9.35 1.09
C PRO A 430 4.58 -9.20 -0.17
N LYS A 431 5.34 -8.11 -0.26
CA LYS A 431 6.47 -8.07 -1.18
C LYS A 431 7.34 -9.24 -0.79
N LYS A 432 7.65 -10.13 -1.72
CA LYS A 432 8.56 -11.25 -1.47
C LYS A 432 9.95 -10.72 -1.15
N GLN A 433 10.13 -10.19 0.05
CA GLN A 433 11.46 -9.85 0.57
C GLN A 433 12.24 -11.10 0.96
N PHE A 434 11.50 -12.18 1.24
CA PHE A 434 12.07 -13.48 1.61
C PHE A 434 11.46 -14.55 0.72
N GLN A 435 12.30 -15.29 0.04
CA GLN A 435 11.89 -16.49 -0.68
C GLN A 435 12.18 -17.70 0.22
N LEU A 436 11.12 -18.45 0.57
CA LEU A 436 11.29 -19.72 1.25
C LEU A 436 11.69 -20.78 0.22
N LEU A 437 12.93 -21.26 0.32
CA LEU A 437 13.43 -22.34 -0.51
C LEU A 437 13.12 -23.66 0.22
N THR A 438 11.92 -24.19 0.07
CA THR A 438 11.47 -25.41 0.78
C THR A 438 11.75 -26.70 0.03
N GLU A 439 11.81 -26.62 -1.30
CA GLU A 439 12.01 -27.77 -2.17
C GLU A 439 13.07 -27.46 -3.21
N VAL A 440 14.11 -28.27 -3.20
CA VAL A 440 15.06 -28.33 -4.31
C VAL A 440 14.42 -29.25 -5.34
N SER A 441 13.88 -28.69 -6.41
CA SER A 441 13.44 -29.51 -7.55
C SER A 441 14.60 -30.42 -7.98
N PRO A 442 14.43 -31.72 -8.06
CA PRO A 442 15.51 -32.61 -8.45
C PRO A 442 15.98 -32.22 -9.84
N SER A 443 17.22 -31.76 -9.94
CA SER A 443 17.90 -31.69 -11.24
C SER A 443 17.96 -33.11 -11.80
N PRO A 444 17.75 -33.32 -13.10
CA PRO A 444 17.84 -34.64 -13.73
C PRO A 444 19.19 -35.34 -13.55
N VAL A 445 20.15 -34.64 -12.94
CA VAL A 445 21.53 -35.12 -12.67
C VAL A 445 21.73 -35.60 -11.21
N VAL A 446 20.74 -35.46 -10.33
CA VAL A 446 20.91 -35.77 -8.88
C VAL A 446 20.03 -36.96 -8.48
N PRO A 447 20.61 -38.01 -7.87
CA PRO A 447 19.84 -39.17 -7.39
C PRO A 447 18.83 -38.80 -6.31
N GLU A 448 17.67 -39.45 -6.30
CA GLU A 448 16.45 -39.21 -5.51
C GLU A 448 16.56 -39.14 -3.97
N ARG A 449 17.75 -39.18 -3.37
CA ARG A 449 17.90 -39.30 -1.91
C ARG A 449 18.25 -38.01 -1.15
N SER A 450 18.32 -36.84 -1.79
CA SER A 450 18.78 -35.63 -1.10
C SER A 450 17.91 -34.38 -1.32
N THR A 451 16.62 -34.54 -1.47
CA THR A 451 15.71 -33.43 -1.86
C THR A 451 15.17 -32.62 -0.68
N SER A 452 15.55 -32.87 0.56
CA SER A 452 15.10 -32.06 1.69
C SER A 452 16.22 -31.22 2.28
N TRP A 453 15.99 -29.92 2.41
CA TRP A 453 16.81 -28.96 3.16
C TRP A 453 16.91 -29.28 4.67
N ASN A 454 16.37 -30.41 5.13
CA ASN A 454 16.47 -30.91 6.52
C ASN A 454 17.91 -31.15 7.00
N GLN A 455 18.89 -30.78 6.20
CA GLN A 455 20.31 -31.02 6.49
C GLN A 455 20.99 -29.91 7.30
N GLY A 456 20.26 -28.95 7.84
CA GLY A 456 20.79 -27.87 8.66
C GLY A 456 21.76 -26.97 7.88
N ILE A 457 21.24 -25.90 7.28
CA ILE A 457 22.04 -24.88 6.60
C ILE A 457 22.97 -24.22 7.61
N ARG A 458 24.25 -24.07 7.26
CA ARG A 458 25.30 -23.45 8.07
C ARG A 458 25.89 -22.19 7.44
N ALA A 459 25.96 -22.16 6.12
CA ALA A 459 26.48 -21.04 5.38
C ALA A 459 25.55 -20.66 4.23
N LEU A 460 25.40 -19.37 4.01
CA LEU A 460 24.70 -18.78 2.87
C LEU A 460 25.54 -17.61 2.37
N PHE A 461 25.83 -17.60 1.08
CA PHE A 461 26.66 -16.57 0.48
C PHE A 461 26.20 -16.28 -0.96
N GLN A 462 26.11 -15.01 -1.32
CA GLN A 462 25.88 -14.60 -2.70
C GLN A 462 27.19 -14.12 -3.32
N ALA A 463 27.65 -14.82 -4.35
CA ALA A 463 28.83 -14.46 -5.09
C ALA A 463 28.61 -13.24 -5.99
N GLN A 464 29.68 -12.54 -6.38
CA GLN A 464 29.61 -11.35 -7.24
C GLN A 464 28.93 -11.62 -8.59
N ASN A 465 29.03 -12.82 -9.12
CA ASN A 465 28.34 -13.25 -10.33
C ASN A 465 26.82 -13.45 -10.12
N GLY A 466 26.33 -13.31 -8.88
CA GLY A 466 24.94 -13.46 -8.47
C GLY A 466 24.51 -14.89 -8.15
N ASP A 467 25.39 -15.87 -8.23
CA ASP A 467 25.11 -17.24 -7.78
C ASP A 467 25.01 -17.27 -6.24
N ILE A 468 24.07 -18.07 -5.73
CA ILE A 468 23.87 -18.25 -4.30
C ILE A 468 24.48 -19.60 -3.89
N TRP A 469 25.34 -19.58 -2.91
CA TRP A 469 25.99 -20.74 -2.36
C TRP A 469 25.41 -21.10 -1.00
N VAL A 470 25.07 -22.37 -0.81
CA VAL A 470 24.46 -22.88 0.41
C VAL A 470 25.28 -24.03 0.97
N GLY A 471 25.92 -23.78 2.10
CA GLY A 471 26.67 -24.79 2.83
C GLY A 471 25.82 -25.49 3.88
N THR A 472 25.91 -26.82 3.97
CA THR A 472 25.11 -27.62 4.91
C THR A 472 25.99 -28.33 5.96
N ARG A 473 25.34 -28.77 7.04
CA ARG A 473 25.98 -29.56 8.10
C ARG A 473 26.36 -30.96 7.63
N TRP A 474 25.66 -31.53 6.66
CA TRP A 474 25.72 -32.93 6.28
C TRP A 474 26.36 -33.16 4.91
N GLN A 475 27.45 -32.45 4.63
CA GLN A 475 28.34 -32.80 3.54
C GLN A 475 27.80 -32.50 2.13
N ALA A 476 27.02 -31.44 1.98
CA ALA A 476 26.63 -30.94 0.67
C ALA A 476 26.81 -29.43 0.59
N LEU A 477 27.33 -28.98 -0.55
CA LEU A 477 27.39 -27.59 -0.96
C LEU A 477 26.54 -27.42 -2.22
N TYR A 478 25.62 -26.48 -2.17
CA TYR A 478 24.72 -26.17 -3.29
C TYR A 478 25.12 -24.85 -3.92
N ARG A 479 25.07 -24.79 -5.25
CA ARG A 479 25.13 -23.58 -6.04
C ARG A 479 23.79 -23.36 -6.72
N LEU A 480 23.15 -22.23 -6.47
CA LEU A 480 21.87 -21.83 -7.01
C LEU A 480 22.05 -20.63 -7.94
N ASP A 481 21.11 -20.42 -8.85
CA ASP A 481 21.02 -19.18 -9.61
C ASP A 481 20.36 -18.05 -8.78
N ARG A 482 20.25 -16.85 -9.38
CA ARG A 482 19.62 -15.68 -8.74
C ARG A 482 18.14 -15.90 -8.36
N ASN A 483 17.48 -16.85 -9.01
CA ASN A 483 16.06 -17.20 -8.76
C ASN A 483 15.92 -18.31 -7.71
N GLY A 484 17.04 -18.80 -7.15
CA GLY A 484 17.05 -19.89 -6.18
C GLY A 484 16.96 -21.29 -6.80
N GLN A 485 17.11 -21.42 -8.12
CA GLN A 485 17.13 -22.74 -8.77
C GLN A 485 18.49 -23.37 -8.63
N VAL A 486 18.54 -24.67 -8.28
CA VAL A 486 19.79 -25.39 -8.10
C VAL A 486 20.47 -25.61 -9.44
N LYS A 487 21.62 -24.96 -9.62
CA LYS A 487 22.53 -25.18 -10.76
C LYS A 487 23.37 -26.43 -10.56
N GLN A 488 23.84 -26.65 -9.31
CA GLN A 488 24.80 -27.69 -9.02
C GLN A 488 24.82 -28.09 -7.55
N ILE A 489 25.12 -29.38 -7.31
CA ILE A 489 25.36 -29.93 -5.98
C ILE A 489 26.75 -30.56 -5.96
N PHE A 490 27.57 -30.14 -4.98
CA PHE A 490 28.88 -30.70 -4.72
C PHE A 490 28.76 -31.61 -3.51
N SER A 491 28.79 -32.93 -3.74
CA SER A 491 28.72 -33.92 -2.67
C SER A 491 30.09 -34.17 -2.06
N ASP A 492 30.11 -34.52 -0.79
CA ASP A 492 31.37 -34.81 -0.07
C ASP A 492 32.19 -35.95 -0.70
N LYS A 493 31.54 -36.96 -1.28
CA LYS A 493 32.21 -38.09 -1.93
C LYS A 493 33.20 -37.68 -3.00
N ASN A 494 32.90 -36.63 -3.73
CA ASN A 494 33.72 -36.20 -4.88
C ASN A 494 34.65 -35.04 -4.53
N TYR A 495 34.29 -34.19 -3.56
CA TYR A 495 34.99 -32.93 -3.32
C TYR A 495 35.58 -32.81 -1.92
N LEU A 496 35.29 -33.75 -1.01
CA LEU A 496 35.78 -33.81 0.37
C LEU A 496 35.56 -32.49 1.13
N LEU A 497 34.41 -31.84 0.89
CA LEU A 497 34.08 -30.53 1.47
C LEU A 497 33.63 -30.64 2.94
N GLY A 498 33.12 -31.80 3.35
CA GLY A 498 32.55 -31.95 4.69
C GLY A 498 31.38 -31.01 4.98
N ALA A 499 31.21 -30.66 6.25
CA ALA A 499 30.25 -29.66 6.66
C ALA A 499 30.78 -28.24 6.41
N VAL A 500 30.17 -27.46 5.52
CA VAL A 500 30.59 -26.11 5.20
C VAL A 500 29.92 -25.10 6.13
N TYR A 501 30.73 -24.40 6.93
CA TYR A 501 30.29 -23.48 7.99
C TYR A 501 30.33 -22.02 7.59
N HIS A 502 31.25 -21.65 6.67
CA HIS A 502 31.34 -20.28 6.16
C HIS A 502 31.81 -20.30 4.70
N ILE A 503 31.41 -19.29 3.94
CA ILE A 503 31.74 -19.10 2.53
C ILE A 503 32.14 -17.65 2.34
N MET A 504 33.24 -17.40 1.65
CA MET A 504 33.71 -16.07 1.32
C MET A 504 34.23 -16.09 -0.13
N GLU A 505 34.00 -15.00 -0.85
CA GLU A 505 34.68 -14.71 -2.13
C GLU A 505 35.76 -13.65 -1.90
N ASP A 506 36.98 -13.91 -2.36
CA ASP A 506 38.06 -12.94 -2.28
C ASP A 506 37.98 -11.92 -3.43
N LYS A 507 38.81 -10.87 -3.36
CA LYS A 507 38.86 -9.81 -4.39
C LYS A 507 39.24 -10.31 -5.79
N ASP A 508 39.85 -11.49 -5.86
CA ASP A 508 40.29 -12.11 -7.11
C ASP A 508 39.23 -13.08 -7.66
N GLY A 509 38.05 -13.18 -6.99
CA GLY A 509 36.91 -14.01 -7.40
C GLY A 509 37.04 -15.48 -7.00
N ASN A 510 38.02 -15.85 -6.15
CA ASN A 510 38.09 -17.19 -5.63
C ASN A 510 37.16 -17.40 -4.45
N LEU A 511 36.50 -18.55 -4.39
CA LEU A 511 35.64 -18.92 -3.28
C LEU A 511 36.42 -19.71 -2.22
N TRP A 512 36.22 -19.35 -0.97
CA TRP A 512 36.81 -20.00 0.19
C TRP A 512 35.73 -20.65 1.05
N PHE A 513 35.85 -21.96 1.24
CA PHE A 513 34.89 -22.74 2.04
C PHE A 513 35.55 -23.16 3.33
N SER A 514 35.06 -22.65 4.45
CA SER A 514 35.48 -23.05 5.80
C SER A 514 34.74 -24.31 6.19
N THR A 515 35.46 -25.40 6.46
CA THR A 515 34.85 -26.69 6.69
C THR A 515 35.15 -27.25 8.08
N LYS A 516 34.23 -28.04 8.63
CA LYS A 516 34.48 -28.77 9.87
C LYS A 516 35.07 -30.13 9.58
N GLY A 517 36.29 -30.34 10.06
CA GLY A 517 37.01 -31.60 9.95
C GLY A 517 37.82 -31.79 8.67
N ASN A 518 37.56 -30.99 7.61
CA ASN A 518 38.23 -31.13 6.30
C ASN A 518 39.11 -29.93 5.91
N GLY A 519 39.39 -29.04 6.85
CA GLY A 519 40.28 -27.90 6.63
C GLY A 519 39.62 -26.76 5.87
N LEU A 520 40.47 -26.00 5.15
CA LEU A 520 40.05 -24.88 4.30
C LEU A 520 40.07 -25.30 2.83
N VAL A 521 39.05 -24.97 2.08
CA VAL A 521 39.00 -25.29 0.64
C VAL A 521 38.88 -24.01 -0.16
N LYS A 522 39.79 -23.83 -1.13
CA LYS A 522 39.79 -22.76 -2.15
C LYS A 522 39.17 -23.33 -3.43
N ALA A 523 38.25 -22.63 -4.04
CA ALA A 523 37.73 -22.92 -5.37
C ALA A 523 38.08 -21.76 -6.31
N GLU A 524 38.84 -22.05 -7.33
CA GLU A 524 39.30 -21.10 -8.35
C GLU A 524 38.54 -21.33 -9.65
N PRO A 525 38.21 -20.27 -10.41
CA PRO A 525 37.65 -20.44 -11.75
C PRO A 525 38.54 -21.28 -12.64
N ASP A 526 38.01 -22.34 -13.25
CA ASP A 526 38.73 -23.22 -14.16
C ASP A 526 37.83 -23.69 -15.29
N MET A 527 38.04 -23.13 -16.48
CA MET A 527 37.26 -23.43 -17.68
C MET A 527 37.38 -24.88 -18.16
N ASN A 528 38.43 -25.58 -17.73
CA ASN A 528 38.68 -26.99 -18.09
C ASN A 528 38.01 -27.97 -17.11
N SER A 529 37.52 -27.45 -15.97
CA SER A 529 36.78 -28.27 -15.02
C SER A 529 35.33 -28.48 -15.44
N PRO A 530 34.76 -29.68 -15.26
CA PRO A 530 33.36 -29.96 -15.57
C PRO A 530 32.37 -29.00 -14.91
N HIS A 531 32.76 -28.34 -13.84
CA HIS A 531 31.96 -27.46 -13.03
C HIS A 531 32.38 -25.99 -13.05
N GLY A 532 33.41 -25.68 -13.90
CA GLY A 532 33.96 -24.35 -14.01
C GLY A 532 34.82 -23.93 -12.80
N LEU A 533 35.15 -24.86 -11.90
CA LEU A 533 35.89 -24.60 -10.66
C LEU A 533 36.92 -25.70 -10.39
N ARG A 534 38.11 -25.30 -9.96
CA ARG A 534 39.15 -26.17 -9.44
C ARG A 534 39.22 -26.02 -7.93
N PHE A 535 39.08 -27.13 -7.20
CA PHE A 535 39.11 -27.16 -5.75
C PHE A 535 40.50 -27.55 -5.23
N THR A 536 41.06 -26.75 -4.32
CA THR A 536 42.31 -27.00 -3.61
C THR A 536 42.02 -27.03 -2.12
N ARG A 537 42.44 -28.10 -1.43
CA ARG A 537 42.17 -28.29 -0.01
C ARG A 537 43.46 -28.14 0.81
N TYR A 538 43.36 -27.37 1.90
CA TYR A 538 44.44 -27.12 2.86
C TYR A 538 44.03 -27.77 4.20
N ILE A 539 44.85 -28.73 4.64
CA ILE A 539 44.63 -29.50 5.88
C ILE A 539 45.81 -29.32 6.84
N ASN A 540 45.54 -29.56 8.12
CA ASN A 540 46.61 -29.59 9.11
C ASN A 540 47.54 -30.77 8.87
N ASP A 541 48.84 -30.49 8.82
CA ASP A 541 49.93 -31.47 8.86
C ASP A 541 50.82 -31.16 10.09
N PRO A 542 50.80 -31.99 11.13
CA PRO A 542 51.59 -31.77 12.34
C PRO A 542 53.11 -31.70 12.08
N LYS A 543 53.57 -32.21 10.96
CA LYS A 543 54.99 -32.17 10.55
C LYS A 543 55.36 -30.91 9.77
N ASN A 544 54.36 -30.20 9.28
CA ASN A 544 54.57 -28.96 8.51
C ASN A 544 54.04 -27.74 9.33
N PRO A 545 54.96 -26.94 9.91
CA PRO A 545 54.59 -25.77 10.70
C PRO A 545 53.88 -24.67 9.88
N ASN A 546 53.93 -24.72 8.56
CA ASN A 546 53.28 -23.80 7.64
C ASN A 546 51.94 -24.31 7.12
N SER A 547 51.47 -25.48 7.59
CA SER A 547 50.12 -25.96 7.32
C SER A 547 49.11 -25.22 8.20
N ILE A 548 47.83 -25.31 7.85
CA ILE A 548 46.73 -24.78 8.70
C ILE A 548 46.76 -25.42 10.10
N SER A 549 46.53 -24.66 11.15
CA SER A 549 46.75 -25.11 12.54
C SER A 549 45.70 -26.11 13.06
N ASN A 550 44.56 -26.27 12.40
CA ASN A 550 43.50 -27.25 12.71
C ASN A 550 42.60 -27.48 11.48
N ASN A 551 41.92 -28.62 11.40
CA ASN A 551 41.01 -28.94 10.31
C ASN A 551 39.59 -28.43 10.53
N ASP A 552 39.26 -27.95 11.74
CA ASP A 552 37.95 -27.35 12.05
C ASP A 552 38.02 -25.83 11.77
N VAL A 553 37.68 -25.43 10.55
CA VAL A 553 37.64 -24.04 10.12
C VAL A 553 36.24 -23.51 10.26
N TYR A 554 36.06 -22.41 10.96
CA TYR A 554 34.77 -21.83 11.24
C TYR A 554 34.43 -20.60 10.39
N PHE A 555 35.46 -19.79 10.04
CA PHE A 555 35.26 -18.67 9.15
C PHE A 555 36.55 -18.26 8.44
N THR A 556 36.40 -17.56 7.33
CA THR A 556 37.44 -16.88 6.57
C THR A 556 37.05 -15.44 6.33
N TYR A 557 38.01 -14.53 6.39
CA TYR A 557 37.75 -13.10 6.20
C TYR A 557 38.89 -12.45 5.43
N GLN A 558 38.58 -11.64 4.40
CA GLN A 558 39.53 -10.79 3.72
C GLN A 558 39.44 -9.37 4.24
N ASP A 559 40.53 -8.83 4.77
CA ASP A 559 40.59 -7.48 5.28
C ASP A 559 40.79 -6.43 4.16
N SER A 560 40.70 -5.14 4.53
CA SER A 560 40.86 -4.02 3.59
C SER A 560 42.23 -3.94 2.92
N GLN A 561 43.25 -4.62 3.48
CA GLN A 561 44.60 -4.75 2.88
C GLN A 561 44.71 -5.97 1.97
N GLY A 562 43.59 -6.72 1.78
CA GLY A 562 43.57 -7.92 0.95
C GLY A 562 44.14 -9.18 1.61
N ARG A 563 44.48 -9.13 2.91
CA ARG A 563 44.99 -10.30 3.65
C ARG A 563 43.83 -11.20 4.03
N ILE A 564 44.02 -12.52 3.93
CA ILE A 564 42.96 -13.50 4.27
C ILE A 564 43.28 -14.12 5.64
N TRP A 565 42.35 -13.96 6.54
CA TRP A 565 42.37 -14.48 7.90
C TRP A 565 41.45 -15.70 8.03
N VAL A 566 41.93 -16.71 8.76
CA VAL A 566 41.24 -17.99 8.95
C VAL A 566 41.06 -18.25 10.44
N GLY A 567 39.84 -18.35 10.89
CA GLY A 567 39.47 -18.66 12.28
C GLY A 567 39.14 -20.13 12.46
N LEU A 568 39.79 -20.79 13.44
CA LEU A 568 39.74 -22.22 13.65
C LEU A 568 39.27 -22.56 15.07
N LEU A 569 38.52 -23.64 15.20
CA LEU A 569 38.18 -24.21 16.50
C LEU A 569 39.40 -24.91 17.09
N GLY A 570 39.87 -24.44 18.23
CA GLY A 570 41.06 -24.98 18.88
C GLY A 570 42.40 -24.70 18.19
N GLY A 571 42.37 -24.11 16.98
CA GLY A 571 43.55 -23.74 16.19
C GLY A 571 43.93 -22.25 16.24
N GLY A 572 43.08 -21.41 16.89
CA GLY A 572 43.29 -19.98 16.97
C GLY A 572 43.07 -19.27 15.63
N LEU A 573 43.92 -18.32 15.28
CA LEU A 573 43.83 -17.50 14.08
C LEU A 573 45.03 -17.72 13.19
N ASN A 574 44.80 -18.03 11.91
CA ASN A 574 45.87 -18.12 10.91
C ASN A 574 45.72 -16.98 9.88
N LEU A 575 46.87 -16.51 9.39
CA LEU A 575 46.99 -15.59 8.26
C LEU A 575 47.51 -16.36 7.05
N ILE A 576 46.82 -16.28 5.92
CA ILE A 576 47.31 -16.85 4.67
C ILE A 576 48.43 -15.99 4.15
N SER A 577 49.53 -16.65 3.77
CA SER A 577 50.66 -16.06 3.01
C SER A 577 50.81 -16.83 1.69
N GLU A 578 50.85 -16.10 0.61
CA GLU A 578 51.07 -16.68 -0.73
C GLU A 578 52.44 -16.23 -1.29
N GLU A 579 53.31 -17.18 -1.54
CA GLU A 579 54.62 -16.95 -2.16
C GLU A 579 54.80 -17.88 -3.36
N ASN A 580 55.06 -17.29 -4.54
CA ASN A 580 55.25 -18.04 -5.79
C ASN A 580 54.11 -19.02 -6.11
N GLY A 581 52.84 -18.63 -5.79
CA GLY A 581 51.65 -19.48 -5.99
C GLY A 581 51.46 -20.59 -4.95
N ALA A 582 52.35 -20.69 -3.95
CA ALA A 582 52.20 -21.62 -2.84
C ALA A 582 51.56 -20.94 -1.63
N ILE A 583 50.46 -21.50 -1.13
CA ILE A 583 49.78 -20.99 0.05
C ILE A 583 50.33 -21.67 1.31
N THR A 584 50.70 -20.83 2.28
CA THR A 584 51.16 -21.20 3.62
C THR A 584 50.36 -20.46 4.67
N PHE A 585 50.42 -20.94 5.92
CA PHE A 585 49.62 -20.39 7.03
C PHE A 585 50.54 -19.91 8.16
N ILE A 586 50.44 -18.62 8.46
CA ILE A 586 51.17 -18.04 9.59
C ILE A 586 50.22 -18.10 10.80
N HIS A 587 50.65 -18.84 11.81
CA HIS A 587 49.85 -19.00 13.03
C HIS A 587 49.93 -17.74 13.88
N LYS A 588 48.80 -17.08 14.10
CA LYS A 588 48.67 -15.93 14.96
C LYS A 588 47.80 -16.31 16.17
N TYR A 589 48.09 -15.74 17.34
CA TYR A 589 47.31 -15.90 18.55
C TYR A 589 47.13 -17.37 19.00
N ASN A 590 48.19 -18.13 19.06
CA ASN A 590 48.20 -19.50 19.55
C ASN A 590 47.71 -19.64 21.01
N GLY A 591 47.72 -18.56 21.80
CA GLY A 591 47.18 -18.52 23.17
C GLY A 591 45.66 -18.67 23.28
N LEU A 592 44.90 -18.56 22.16
CA LEU A 592 43.47 -18.73 22.11
C LEU A 592 42.99 -20.19 21.89
N LYS A 593 43.85 -21.17 22.06
CA LYS A 593 43.52 -22.59 21.87
C LYS A 593 42.32 -23.10 22.68
N GLN A 594 41.98 -22.40 23.75
CA GLN A 594 40.82 -22.77 24.62
C GLN A 594 39.49 -22.17 24.20
N TYR A 595 39.49 -21.19 23.27
CA TYR A 595 38.27 -20.50 22.83
C TYR A 595 38.05 -20.73 21.33
N PRO A 596 36.86 -21.13 20.91
CA PRO A 596 36.54 -21.20 19.48
C PRO A 596 36.52 -19.80 18.89
N ALA A 597 37.25 -19.60 17.79
CA ALA A 597 37.16 -18.35 17.02
C ALA A 597 35.89 -18.36 16.18
N TYR A 598 34.76 -17.97 16.77
CA TYR A 598 33.46 -17.96 16.10
C TYR A 598 33.25 -16.78 15.15
N GLY A 599 34.10 -15.79 15.19
CA GLY A 599 34.05 -14.64 14.30
C GLY A 599 35.20 -13.68 14.54
N LEU A 600 35.55 -12.90 13.54
CA LEU A 600 36.51 -11.81 13.63
C LEU A 600 35.74 -10.50 13.74
N TYR A 601 35.96 -9.78 14.85
CA TYR A 601 35.43 -8.44 15.01
C TYR A 601 36.51 -7.44 14.62
N MET A 602 36.29 -6.62 13.60
CA MET A 602 37.18 -5.51 13.26
C MET A 602 36.51 -4.19 13.58
N GLU A 603 37.09 -3.42 14.48
CA GLU A 603 36.75 -2.04 14.70
C GLU A 603 37.48 -1.16 13.67
N VAL A 604 36.74 -0.54 12.77
CA VAL A 604 37.30 0.48 11.87
C VAL A 604 37.28 1.80 12.66
N ARG A 605 38.43 2.21 13.15
CA ARG A 605 38.58 3.61 13.62
C ARG A 605 38.82 4.47 12.39
N THR A 606 37.85 5.33 12.08
CA THR A 606 37.95 6.41 11.10
C THR A 606 38.79 7.56 11.66
#